data_049081fb47c33e97a1241bc4524445ee
#
_entry.id   049081fb47c33e97a1241bc4524445ee
#
_cell.length_a   1.000
_cell.length_b   1.000
_cell.length_c   1.000
_cell.angle_alpha   90.00
_cell.angle_beta   90.00
_cell.angle_gamma   90.00
#
_symmetry.space_group_name_H-M   'P 1'
#
loop_
_entity.id
_entity.type
_entity.pdbx_description
1 polymer ?
#
loop_
_entity_poly.entity_id
_entity_poly.type
_entity_poly.pdbx_seq_one_letter_code
_entity_poly.pdbx_strand_id
1 'polypeptide(L)'
;MNVNLELTDHCNLRCTMCSQSLRDEAHGEPHRFMPFQTWVAGIEGLAGLRDVTLCPHWLGEPTLHPEFDRFAEYAFKQNTNNRRFRHFKVHTNAVILPEERARLLLRLAAFPNMATDTFLAIHFSIDAFSPEAYARVKGADRRDVVFRNVERFLSLRAGAARPVAHLAFVVQDGNHHEVPAFVDHWRRHLLAAGREPVLATEWPPMDRDAIYLRRWNTGDQAHADRLHAGACASVGLRATDRPAGAF
;
A
#
# COMPACT_ATOMS: atom_id res chain seq x y z
N MET A 1 -5.45 -8.79 -14.04
CA MET A 1 -5.42 -9.77 -12.92
C MET A 1 -4.35 -9.39 -11.91
N ASN A 2 -4.54 -9.68 -10.59
CA ASN A 2 -3.49 -9.49 -9.58
C ASN A 2 -2.67 -10.77 -9.45
N VAL A 3 -1.33 -10.61 -9.42
CA VAL A 3 -0.38 -11.69 -9.14
C VAL A 3 0.46 -11.28 -7.95
N ASN A 4 0.36 -12.02 -6.86
CA ASN A 4 1.13 -11.79 -5.65
C ASN A 4 2.36 -12.71 -5.66
N LEU A 5 3.54 -12.12 -5.68
CA LEU A 5 4.81 -12.78 -5.44
C LEU A 5 5.39 -12.22 -4.14
N GLU A 6 4.97 -12.77 -3.02
CA GLU A 6 5.33 -12.27 -1.71
C GLU A 6 6.81 -12.44 -1.41
N LEU A 7 7.52 -11.34 -1.18
CA LEU A 7 8.96 -11.32 -0.94
C LEU A 7 9.33 -11.87 0.44
N THR A 8 8.47 -11.65 1.42
CA THR A 8 8.62 -12.16 2.79
C THR A 8 7.29 -12.17 3.50
N ASP A 9 7.08 -13.14 4.36
CA ASP A 9 5.97 -13.19 5.29
C ASP A 9 6.27 -12.48 6.62
N HIS A 10 7.47 -11.88 6.76
CA HIS A 10 7.84 -11.08 7.93
C HIS A 10 7.19 -9.71 7.90
N CYS A 11 6.64 -9.26 9.04
CA CYS A 11 6.18 -7.89 9.25
C CYS A 11 6.71 -7.36 10.57
N ASN A 12 7.11 -6.09 10.58
CA ASN A 12 7.61 -5.38 11.77
C ASN A 12 6.51 -4.70 12.59
N LEU A 13 5.24 -4.94 12.24
CA LEU A 13 4.06 -4.47 12.98
C LEU A 13 3.15 -5.64 13.35
N ARG A 14 2.24 -5.41 14.32
CA ARG A 14 1.24 -6.36 14.79
C ARG A 14 -0.14 -5.70 14.77
N CYS A 15 -0.60 -5.39 13.53
CA CYS A 15 -1.85 -4.66 13.34
C CYS A 15 -3.06 -5.49 13.77
N THR A 16 -3.98 -4.87 14.50
CA THR A 16 -5.19 -5.53 15.04
C THR A 16 -6.11 -6.11 13.97
N MET A 17 -6.08 -5.55 12.75
CA MET A 17 -6.90 -6.00 11.62
C MET A 17 -6.20 -7.03 10.73
N CYS A 18 -4.97 -7.42 11.01
CA CYS A 18 -4.16 -8.23 10.12
C CYS A 18 -4.16 -9.71 10.53
N SER A 19 -4.54 -10.59 9.60
CA SER A 19 -4.48 -12.04 9.80
C SER A 19 -3.06 -12.57 10.04
N GLN A 20 -2.02 -11.86 9.57
CA GLN A 20 -0.63 -12.18 9.87
C GLN A 20 -0.34 -12.13 11.38
N SER A 21 -0.82 -11.09 12.06
CA SER A 21 -0.61 -10.93 13.51
C SER A 21 -1.23 -12.10 14.28
N LEU A 22 -2.43 -12.52 13.89
CA LEU A 22 -3.11 -13.66 14.50
C LEU A 22 -2.38 -14.98 14.23
N ARG A 23 -1.83 -15.14 13.04
CA ARG A 23 -1.04 -16.33 12.67
C ARG A 23 0.24 -16.45 13.49
N ASP A 24 0.99 -15.34 13.60
CA ASP A 24 2.26 -15.30 14.32
C ASP A 24 2.08 -15.64 15.81
N GLU A 25 0.98 -15.16 16.41
CA GLU A 25 0.61 -15.51 17.79
C GLU A 25 0.29 -16.99 17.98
N ALA A 26 -0.35 -17.62 16.96
CA ALA A 26 -0.83 -19.00 17.05
C ALA A 26 0.26 -20.05 16.75
N HIS A 27 1.23 -19.75 15.89
CA HIS A 27 2.11 -20.77 15.30
C HIS A 27 3.61 -20.55 15.54
N GLY A 28 4.08 -19.32 15.75
CA GLY A 28 5.48 -19.00 16.05
C GLY A 28 6.51 -19.49 15.01
N GLU A 29 6.08 -19.75 13.77
CA GLU A 29 6.96 -20.25 12.72
C GLU A 29 8.00 -19.19 12.28
N PRO A 30 9.24 -19.62 11.93
CA PRO A 30 10.25 -18.68 11.46
C PRO A 30 9.81 -18.03 10.14
N HIS A 31 10.01 -16.73 10.05
CA HIS A 31 9.72 -15.96 8.84
C HIS A 31 10.70 -16.32 7.71
N ARG A 32 10.20 -16.23 6.48
CA ARG A 32 10.92 -16.59 5.27
C ARG A 32 11.11 -15.40 4.35
N PHE A 33 12.22 -15.42 3.65
CA PHE A 33 12.55 -14.51 2.56
C PHE A 33 12.56 -15.25 1.25
N MET A 34 11.94 -14.70 0.21
CA MET A 34 11.93 -15.30 -1.12
C MET A 34 13.34 -15.31 -1.72
N PRO A 35 13.87 -16.46 -2.17
CA PRO A 35 15.10 -16.49 -2.93
C PRO A 35 14.98 -15.73 -4.25
N PHE A 36 16.06 -15.04 -4.67
CA PHE A 36 16.04 -14.26 -5.91
C PHE A 36 15.69 -15.09 -7.15
N GLN A 37 16.16 -16.34 -7.24
CA GLN A 37 15.83 -17.25 -8.34
C GLN A 37 14.33 -17.54 -8.43
N THR A 38 13.65 -17.66 -7.30
CA THR A 38 12.19 -17.83 -7.26
C THR A 38 11.47 -16.60 -7.83
N TRP A 39 11.96 -15.40 -7.49
CA TRP A 39 11.46 -14.16 -8.08
C TRP A 39 11.66 -14.11 -9.59
N VAL A 40 12.85 -14.46 -10.06
CA VAL A 40 13.17 -14.53 -11.50
C VAL A 40 12.19 -15.45 -12.21
N ALA A 41 12.02 -16.67 -11.72
CA ALA A 41 11.08 -17.64 -12.30
C ALA A 41 9.64 -17.14 -12.29
N GLY A 42 9.22 -16.47 -11.19
CA GLY A 42 7.92 -15.84 -11.09
C GLY A 42 7.68 -14.75 -12.14
N ILE A 43 8.67 -13.84 -12.33
CA ILE A 43 8.59 -12.78 -13.35
C ILE A 43 8.57 -13.37 -14.78
N GLU A 44 9.38 -14.39 -15.05
CA GLU A 44 9.38 -15.09 -16.34
C GLU A 44 8.05 -15.81 -16.59
N GLY A 45 7.46 -16.41 -15.57
CA GLY A 45 6.15 -17.06 -15.62
C GLY A 45 4.98 -16.12 -15.96
N LEU A 46 5.17 -14.79 -15.87
CA LEU A 46 4.18 -13.81 -16.31
C LEU A 46 4.11 -13.68 -17.85
N ALA A 47 5.01 -14.35 -18.57
CA ALA A 47 5.03 -14.29 -20.03
C ALA A 47 3.69 -14.74 -20.63
N GLY A 48 3.15 -13.93 -21.55
CA GLY A 48 1.87 -14.21 -22.22
C GLY A 48 0.62 -13.82 -21.41
N LEU A 49 0.75 -13.50 -20.12
CA LEU A 49 -0.36 -12.95 -19.35
C LEU A 49 -0.63 -11.48 -19.75
N ARG A 50 -1.90 -11.08 -19.66
CA ARG A 50 -2.31 -9.71 -20.00
C ARG A 50 -2.82 -8.98 -18.76
N ASP A 51 -2.64 -7.65 -18.73
CA ASP A 51 -3.15 -6.76 -17.69
C ASP A 51 -2.79 -7.21 -16.25
N VAL A 52 -1.55 -7.68 -16.10
CA VAL A 52 -1.04 -8.11 -14.79
C VAL A 52 -0.76 -6.90 -13.91
N THR A 53 -1.29 -6.93 -12.68
CA THR A 53 -0.82 -6.12 -11.55
C THR A 53 0.07 -7.00 -10.69
N LEU A 54 1.38 -6.77 -10.75
CA LEU A 54 2.35 -7.50 -9.92
C LEU A 54 2.44 -6.86 -8.54
N CYS A 55 2.23 -7.67 -7.51
CA CYS A 55 2.25 -7.27 -6.11
C CYS A 55 3.36 -8.05 -5.36
N PRO A 56 4.45 -7.41 -4.90
CA PRO A 56 5.55 -8.09 -4.18
C PRO A 56 5.23 -8.34 -2.71
N HIS A 57 3.96 -8.41 -2.35
CA HIS A 57 3.48 -8.56 -0.98
C HIS A 57 2.17 -9.35 -0.95
N TRP A 58 1.86 -9.91 0.22
CA TRP A 58 0.56 -10.45 0.59
C TRP A 58 0.26 -10.13 2.05
N LEU A 59 0.94 -10.77 3.00
CA LEU A 59 0.78 -10.59 4.44
C LEU A 59 1.95 -9.83 5.07
N GLY A 60 3.17 -10.07 4.60
CA GLY A 60 4.38 -9.45 5.14
C GLY A 60 4.61 -8.01 4.68
N GLU A 61 5.63 -7.38 5.23
CA GLU A 61 6.12 -6.07 4.81
C GLU A 61 7.24 -6.26 3.79
N PRO A 62 7.02 -5.97 2.50
CA PRO A 62 8.00 -6.28 1.45
C PRO A 62 9.32 -5.54 1.62
N THR A 63 9.32 -4.35 2.23
CA THR A 63 10.52 -3.55 2.45
C THR A 63 11.45 -4.12 3.52
N LEU A 64 11.03 -5.14 4.27
CA LEU A 64 11.88 -5.92 5.16
C LEU A 64 12.78 -6.91 4.43
N HIS A 65 12.45 -7.26 3.17
CA HIS A 65 13.34 -8.12 2.40
C HIS A 65 14.68 -7.40 2.19
N PRO A 66 15.82 -7.98 2.59
CA PRO A 66 17.13 -7.31 2.54
C PRO A 66 17.53 -6.87 1.13
N GLU A 67 17.10 -7.61 0.12
CA GLU A 67 17.36 -7.34 -1.29
C GLU A 67 16.15 -6.75 -2.03
N PHE A 68 15.17 -6.14 -1.34
CA PHE A 68 13.97 -5.55 -1.96
C PHE A 68 14.30 -4.70 -3.19
N ASP A 69 15.33 -3.88 -3.09
CA ASP A 69 15.73 -2.95 -4.15
C ASP A 69 16.16 -3.71 -5.41
N ARG A 70 16.96 -4.79 -5.26
CA ARG A 70 17.36 -5.68 -6.35
C ARG A 70 16.18 -6.38 -7.03
N PHE A 71 15.20 -6.82 -6.24
CA PHE A 71 13.99 -7.48 -6.75
C PHE A 71 13.15 -6.50 -7.58
N ALA A 72 12.94 -5.29 -7.09
CA ALA A 72 12.22 -4.25 -7.80
C ALA A 72 12.92 -3.85 -9.10
N GLU A 73 14.23 -3.59 -9.06
CA GLU A 73 15.04 -3.25 -10.26
C GLU A 73 14.98 -4.34 -11.33
N TYR A 74 15.10 -5.61 -10.92
CA TYR A 74 15.00 -6.75 -11.85
C TYR A 74 13.62 -6.76 -12.54
N ALA A 75 12.52 -6.64 -11.76
CA ALA A 75 11.18 -6.64 -12.32
C ALA A 75 10.98 -5.54 -13.37
N PHE A 76 11.40 -4.32 -13.06
CA PHE A 76 11.28 -3.19 -13.99
C PHE A 76 12.16 -3.35 -15.23
N LYS A 77 13.39 -3.85 -15.08
CA LYS A 77 14.27 -4.16 -16.21
C LYS A 77 13.65 -5.19 -17.14
N GLN A 78 13.09 -6.27 -16.59
CA GLN A 78 12.40 -7.29 -17.38
C GLN A 78 11.15 -6.74 -18.05
N ASN A 79 10.39 -5.88 -17.35
CA ASN A 79 9.17 -5.27 -17.89
C ASN A 79 9.47 -4.32 -19.08
N THR A 80 10.56 -3.57 -19.02
CA THR A 80 11.00 -2.70 -20.11
C THR A 80 11.24 -3.48 -21.40
N ASN A 81 11.83 -4.67 -21.27
CA ASN A 81 12.19 -5.49 -22.42
C ASN A 81 11.02 -6.36 -22.94
N ASN A 82 10.16 -6.84 -22.04
CA ASN A 82 9.27 -7.95 -22.33
C ASN A 82 7.80 -7.71 -21.89
N ARG A 83 7.44 -6.56 -21.33
CA ARG A 83 6.07 -6.23 -20.84
C ARG A 83 5.45 -7.35 -20.01
N ARG A 84 6.08 -7.68 -18.87
CA ARG A 84 5.61 -8.75 -17.99
C ARG A 84 4.41 -8.35 -17.14
N PHE A 85 4.25 -7.06 -16.85
CA PHE A 85 3.12 -6.52 -16.08
C PHE A 85 2.73 -5.14 -16.60
N ARG A 86 1.48 -4.74 -16.35
CA ARG A 86 0.97 -3.39 -16.59
C ARG A 86 1.12 -2.49 -15.37
N HIS A 87 0.93 -3.06 -14.19
CA HIS A 87 1.04 -2.34 -12.93
C HIS A 87 1.99 -3.06 -11.98
N PHE A 88 2.78 -2.29 -11.25
CA PHE A 88 3.55 -2.77 -10.10
C PHE A 88 3.01 -2.07 -8.87
N LYS A 89 2.51 -2.81 -7.89
CA LYS A 89 1.85 -2.25 -6.73
C LYS A 89 2.53 -2.72 -5.45
N VAL A 90 3.16 -1.79 -4.74
CA VAL A 90 3.80 -2.03 -3.45
C VAL A 90 2.86 -1.58 -2.34
N HIS A 91 2.46 -2.48 -1.45
CA HIS A 91 1.89 -2.11 -0.16
C HIS A 91 3.00 -2.07 0.87
N THR A 92 3.05 -1.02 1.66
CA THR A 92 4.04 -0.87 2.73
C THR A 92 3.45 -0.13 3.92
N ASN A 93 3.88 -0.49 5.11
CA ASN A 93 3.59 0.26 6.33
C ASN A 93 4.49 1.51 6.48
N ALA A 94 5.43 1.70 5.57
CA ALA A 94 6.36 2.84 5.49
C ALA A 94 7.28 3.04 6.71
N VAL A 95 7.35 2.10 7.66
CA VAL A 95 8.29 2.19 8.80
C VAL A 95 9.74 2.16 8.30
N ILE A 96 10.04 1.28 7.33
CA ILE A 96 11.36 1.16 6.71
C ILE A 96 11.31 1.68 5.27
N LEU A 97 11.25 3.00 5.14
CA LEU A 97 11.33 3.69 3.86
C LEU A 97 12.42 4.77 3.92
N PRO A 98 13.70 4.40 3.92
CA PRO A 98 14.78 5.36 3.88
C PRO A 98 14.75 6.17 2.58
N GLU A 99 15.44 7.31 2.55
CA GLU A 99 15.42 8.21 1.40
C GLU A 99 15.93 7.52 0.12
N GLU A 100 16.96 6.69 0.24
CA GLU A 100 17.54 5.95 -0.89
C GLU A 100 16.49 5.05 -1.56
N ARG A 101 15.67 4.35 -0.76
CA ARG A 101 14.60 3.50 -1.29
C ARG A 101 13.45 4.34 -1.87
N ALA A 102 13.09 5.45 -1.25
CA ALA A 102 12.14 6.39 -1.83
C ALA A 102 12.62 6.87 -3.22
N ARG A 103 13.88 7.28 -3.32
CA ARG A 103 14.49 7.69 -4.60
C ARG A 103 14.58 6.55 -5.62
N LEU A 104 14.83 5.32 -5.19
CA LEU A 104 14.77 4.15 -6.07
C LEU A 104 13.37 4.01 -6.68
N LEU A 105 12.32 4.02 -5.88
CA LEU A 105 10.93 3.91 -6.36
C LEU A 105 10.57 5.03 -7.35
N LEU A 106 11.07 6.25 -7.11
CA LEU A 106 10.92 7.37 -8.05
C LEU A 106 11.64 7.11 -9.38
N ARG A 107 12.89 6.61 -9.35
CA ARG A 107 13.63 6.26 -10.57
C ARG A 107 12.95 5.13 -11.34
N LEU A 108 12.45 4.10 -10.67
CA LEU A 108 11.73 2.99 -11.31
C LEU A 108 10.46 3.47 -12.01
N ALA A 109 9.73 4.42 -11.42
CA ALA A 109 8.54 5.00 -12.02
C ALA A 109 8.84 5.87 -13.25
N ALA A 110 10.06 6.40 -13.37
CA ALA A 110 10.56 7.20 -14.48
C ALA A 110 11.38 6.38 -15.49
N PHE A 111 11.38 5.04 -15.38
CA PHE A 111 12.22 4.17 -16.20
C PHE A 111 11.94 4.39 -17.70
N PRO A 112 12.98 4.66 -18.52
CA PRO A 112 12.79 4.89 -19.94
C PRO A 112 12.19 3.66 -20.63
N ASN A 113 11.40 3.89 -21.66
CA ASN A 113 10.71 2.85 -22.45
C ASN A 113 9.61 2.04 -21.71
N MET A 114 9.23 2.42 -20.50
CA MET A 114 7.99 1.90 -19.95
C MET A 114 6.81 2.37 -20.81
N ALA A 115 5.92 1.47 -21.16
CA ALA A 115 4.69 1.83 -21.83
C ALA A 115 3.95 2.91 -21.03
N THR A 116 3.32 3.86 -21.71
CA THR A 116 2.63 4.99 -21.06
C THR A 116 1.51 4.56 -20.12
N ASP A 117 1.01 3.33 -20.29
CA ASP A 117 -0.04 2.71 -19.50
C ASP A 117 0.50 1.78 -18.37
N THR A 118 1.81 1.78 -18.13
CA THR A 118 2.41 1.03 -17.02
C THR A 118 2.57 1.94 -15.80
N PHE A 119 2.02 1.52 -14.66
CA PHE A 119 2.01 2.32 -13.45
C PHE A 119 2.71 1.62 -12.29
N LEU A 120 3.51 2.39 -11.54
CA LEU A 120 3.96 2.04 -10.20
C LEU A 120 3.06 2.76 -9.21
N ALA A 121 2.40 2.02 -8.33
CA ALA A 121 1.62 2.54 -7.23
C ALA A 121 2.21 2.11 -5.89
N ILE A 122 2.36 3.05 -4.98
CA ILE A 122 2.75 2.81 -3.60
C ILE A 122 1.52 2.99 -2.72
N HIS A 123 1.12 1.92 -2.08
CA HIS A 123 0.00 1.91 -1.14
C HIS A 123 0.56 1.98 0.28
N PHE A 124 0.48 3.15 0.88
CA PHE A 124 0.90 3.41 2.26
C PHE A 124 -0.20 3.01 3.24
N SER A 125 -0.02 1.93 3.99
CA SER A 125 -0.95 1.45 5.00
C SER A 125 -0.69 2.18 6.32
N ILE A 126 -1.35 3.33 6.52
CA ILE A 126 -1.11 4.25 7.64
C ILE A 126 -2.09 3.99 8.78
N ASP A 127 -3.39 3.98 8.47
CA ASP A 127 -4.51 3.51 9.30
C ASP A 127 -4.76 4.29 10.61
N ALA A 128 -4.10 5.42 10.84
CA ALA A 128 -4.35 6.29 11.99
C ALA A 128 -3.78 7.69 11.74
N PHE A 129 -4.20 8.66 12.57
CA PHE A 129 -3.70 10.03 12.55
C PHE A 129 -2.90 10.38 13.81
N SER A 130 -3.45 10.11 15.01
CA SER A 130 -2.74 10.35 16.28
C SER A 130 -1.76 9.23 16.61
N PRO A 131 -0.71 9.50 17.43
CA PRO A 131 0.20 8.48 17.94
C PRO A 131 -0.52 7.38 18.71
N GLU A 132 -1.52 7.75 19.51
CA GLU A 132 -2.28 6.84 20.38
C GLU A 132 -3.12 5.87 19.56
N ALA A 133 -3.85 6.36 18.54
CA ALA A 133 -4.61 5.50 17.65
C ALA A 133 -3.69 4.62 16.80
N TYR A 134 -2.57 5.19 16.33
CA TYR A 134 -1.58 4.43 15.58
C TYR A 134 -1.03 3.26 16.40
N ALA A 135 -0.57 3.51 17.62
CA ALA A 135 -0.04 2.47 18.50
C ALA A 135 -1.08 1.38 18.79
N ARG A 136 -2.35 1.78 19.00
CA ARG A 136 -3.46 0.85 19.23
C ARG A 136 -3.75 -0.03 18.01
N VAL A 137 -3.80 0.56 16.83
CA VAL A 137 -4.21 -0.11 15.58
C VAL A 137 -3.08 -0.90 14.96
N LYS A 138 -1.86 -0.37 15.00
CA LYS A 138 -0.68 -0.97 14.35
C LYS A 138 0.18 -1.82 15.29
N GLY A 139 -0.11 -1.81 16.59
CA GLY A 139 0.60 -2.59 17.60
C GLY A 139 2.00 -2.08 17.92
N ALA A 140 2.35 -0.85 17.54
CA ALA A 140 3.65 -0.24 17.81
C ALA A 140 3.58 1.28 17.66
N ASP A 141 4.34 2.01 18.49
CA ASP A 141 4.49 3.46 18.39
C ASP A 141 5.52 3.80 17.28
N ARG A 142 5.02 3.96 16.05
CA ARG A 142 5.81 4.31 14.85
C ARG A 142 5.20 5.43 14.01
N ARG A 143 4.15 6.08 14.50
CA ARG A 143 3.40 7.10 13.77
C ARG A 143 4.30 8.19 13.18
N ASP A 144 5.16 8.80 13.98
CA ASP A 144 5.99 9.93 13.55
C ASP A 144 7.05 9.52 12.51
N VAL A 145 7.55 8.30 12.62
CA VAL A 145 8.46 7.73 11.60
C VAL A 145 7.74 7.57 10.27
N VAL A 146 6.53 7.00 10.30
CA VAL A 146 5.73 6.75 9.09
C VAL A 146 5.32 8.05 8.42
N PHE A 147 4.81 9.02 9.19
CA PHE A 147 4.41 10.32 8.65
C PHE A 147 5.59 11.02 7.98
N ARG A 148 6.71 11.16 8.68
CA ARG A 148 7.95 11.74 8.12
C ARG A 148 8.41 11.03 6.85
N ASN A 149 8.34 9.69 6.80
CA ASN A 149 8.76 8.91 5.63
C ASN A 149 7.82 9.14 4.44
N VAL A 150 6.51 9.16 4.66
CA VAL A 150 5.51 9.40 3.62
C VAL A 150 5.56 10.85 3.14
N GLU A 151 5.61 11.82 4.05
CA GLU A 151 5.75 13.24 3.71
C GLU A 151 7.01 13.52 2.89
N ARG A 152 8.14 12.92 3.30
CA ARG A 152 9.40 12.99 2.54
C ARG A 152 9.24 12.38 1.14
N PHE A 153 8.60 11.20 1.02
CA PHE A 153 8.34 10.58 -0.27
C PHE A 153 7.51 11.50 -1.19
N LEU A 154 6.43 12.07 -0.67
CA LEU A 154 5.58 13.00 -1.43
C LEU A 154 6.35 14.26 -1.86
N SER A 155 7.18 14.82 -0.98
CA SER A 155 8.03 15.97 -1.26
C SER A 155 9.07 15.65 -2.34
N LEU A 156 9.76 14.51 -2.25
CA LEU A 156 10.76 14.09 -3.26
C LEU A 156 10.13 13.82 -4.62
N ARG A 157 8.91 13.29 -4.65
CA ARG A 157 8.15 13.08 -5.88
C ARG A 157 7.71 14.41 -6.51
N ALA A 158 7.44 15.41 -5.70
CA ALA A 158 6.90 16.72 -6.11
C ALA A 158 5.67 16.57 -7.03
N GLY A 159 5.56 17.34 -8.10
CA GLY A 159 4.45 17.30 -9.07
C GLY A 159 4.45 16.12 -10.03
N ALA A 160 5.42 15.18 -9.94
CA ALA A 160 5.46 14.03 -10.85
C ALA A 160 4.21 13.17 -10.72
N ALA A 161 3.66 12.75 -11.86
CA ALA A 161 2.46 11.89 -11.91
C ALA A 161 2.72 10.47 -11.39
N ARG A 162 3.98 10.04 -11.34
CA ARG A 162 4.41 8.68 -10.95
C ARG A 162 5.60 8.75 -9.99
N PRO A 163 5.73 7.77 -9.09
CA PRO A 163 4.74 6.72 -8.76
C PRO A 163 3.47 7.31 -8.16
N VAL A 164 2.36 6.61 -8.36
CA VAL A 164 1.07 6.96 -7.75
C VAL A 164 1.11 6.65 -6.24
N ALA A 165 0.56 7.52 -5.41
CA ALA A 165 0.48 7.34 -3.96
C ALA A 165 -0.96 7.07 -3.51
N HIS A 166 -1.18 5.95 -2.86
CA HIS A 166 -2.44 5.62 -2.19
C HIS A 166 -2.23 5.68 -0.68
N LEU A 167 -2.87 6.64 -0.01
CA LEU A 167 -2.79 6.81 1.45
C LEU A 167 -3.99 6.11 2.07
N ALA A 168 -3.75 4.92 2.62
CA ALA A 168 -4.81 4.02 3.05
C ALA A 168 -5.10 4.11 4.53
N PHE A 169 -6.38 3.97 4.85
CA PHE A 169 -6.92 3.98 6.19
C PHE A 169 -8.01 2.90 6.32
N VAL A 170 -7.70 1.80 7.00
CA VAL A 170 -8.70 0.78 7.33
C VAL A 170 -9.51 1.28 8.51
N VAL A 171 -10.79 1.57 8.26
CA VAL A 171 -11.71 2.12 9.26
C VAL A 171 -12.13 1.04 10.25
N GLN A 172 -11.87 1.25 11.54
CA GLN A 172 -12.21 0.34 12.63
C GLN A 172 -12.47 1.09 13.94
N ASP A 173 -12.90 0.40 15.00
CA ASP A 173 -13.27 1.03 16.29
C ASP A 173 -12.18 1.95 16.85
N GLY A 174 -10.92 1.53 16.72
CA GLY A 174 -9.79 2.25 17.29
C GLY A 174 -9.44 3.57 16.61
N ASN A 175 -9.98 3.84 15.40
CA ASN A 175 -9.50 4.95 14.57
C ASN A 175 -10.57 5.71 13.77
N HIS A 176 -11.81 5.22 13.63
CA HIS A 176 -12.84 5.79 12.74
C HIS A 176 -13.08 7.30 12.94
N HIS A 177 -12.96 7.78 14.17
CA HIS A 177 -13.15 9.19 14.54
C HIS A 177 -12.04 10.11 14.02
N GLU A 178 -10.89 9.55 13.58
CA GLU A 178 -9.74 10.31 13.08
C GLU A 178 -9.78 10.54 11.55
N VAL A 179 -10.75 9.96 10.85
CA VAL A 179 -10.85 10.04 9.38
C VAL A 179 -10.83 11.49 8.86
N PRO A 180 -11.55 12.47 9.46
CA PRO A 180 -11.48 13.85 8.98
C PRO A 180 -10.08 14.46 9.08
N ALA A 181 -9.38 14.25 10.19
CA ALA A 181 -8.03 14.77 10.41
C ALA A 181 -7.02 14.10 9.47
N PHE A 182 -7.16 12.78 9.26
CA PHE A 182 -6.33 12.02 8.33
C PHE A 182 -6.49 12.52 6.89
N VAL A 183 -7.74 12.67 6.43
CA VAL A 183 -8.05 13.13 5.08
C VAL A 183 -7.54 14.56 4.86
N ASP A 184 -7.78 15.48 5.80
CA ASP A 184 -7.33 16.85 5.71
C ASP A 184 -5.79 16.95 5.65
N HIS A 185 -5.09 16.23 6.52
CA HIS A 185 -3.63 16.22 6.56
C HIS A 185 -3.04 15.76 5.22
N TRP A 186 -3.42 14.60 4.74
CA TRP A 186 -2.83 14.03 3.53
C TRP A 186 -3.26 14.76 2.26
N ARG A 187 -4.48 15.28 2.22
CA ARG A 187 -4.92 16.11 1.11
C ARG A 187 -4.07 17.38 1.00
N ARG A 188 -3.79 18.06 2.12
CA ARG A 188 -2.90 19.23 2.12
C ARG A 188 -1.49 18.90 1.61
N HIS A 189 -0.91 17.78 2.03
CA HIS A 189 0.42 17.36 1.57
C HIS A 189 0.43 17.02 0.07
N LEU A 190 -0.59 16.34 -0.44
CA LEU A 190 -0.71 16.06 -1.87
C LEU A 190 -0.92 17.32 -2.70
N LEU A 191 -1.79 18.22 -2.25
CA LEU A 191 -2.01 19.51 -2.91
C LEU A 191 -0.72 20.37 -2.92
N ALA A 192 0.00 20.42 -1.80
CA ALA A 192 1.28 21.13 -1.72
C ALA A 192 2.32 20.53 -2.67
N ALA A 193 2.25 19.24 -2.98
CA ALA A 193 3.04 18.57 -4.00
C ALA A 193 2.47 18.72 -5.42
N GLY A 194 1.47 19.58 -5.65
CA GLY A 194 0.85 19.80 -6.96
C GLY A 194 -0.04 18.66 -7.45
N ARG A 195 -0.59 17.82 -6.53
CA ARG A 195 -1.41 16.65 -6.84
C ARG A 195 -2.77 16.72 -6.16
N GLU A 196 -3.85 16.67 -6.94
CA GLU A 196 -5.21 16.56 -6.39
C GLU A 196 -5.57 15.07 -6.23
N PRO A 197 -5.73 14.57 -4.97
CA PRO A 197 -6.09 13.17 -4.75
C PRO A 197 -7.60 12.95 -4.95
N VAL A 198 -7.96 11.72 -5.33
CA VAL A 198 -9.33 11.25 -5.20
C VAL A 198 -9.55 10.68 -3.80
N LEU A 199 -10.75 10.89 -3.25
CA LEU A 199 -11.20 10.14 -2.07
C LEU A 199 -11.85 8.85 -2.57
N ALA A 200 -11.37 7.69 -2.10
CA ALA A 200 -11.82 6.39 -2.55
C ALA A 200 -12.35 5.55 -1.39
N THR A 201 -13.46 4.84 -1.62
CA THR A 201 -14.03 3.83 -0.70
C THR A 201 -13.89 2.42 -1.24
N GLU A 202 -13.56 2.30 -2.52
CA GLU A 202 -13.19 1.07 -3.23
C GLU A 202 -11.71 1.12 -3.63
N TRP A 203 -11.19 0.07 -4.26
CA TRP A 203 -9.81 0.02 -4.71
C TRP A 203 -9.47 1.24 -5.57
N PRO A 204 -8.48 2.05 -5.15
CA PRO A 204 -8.14 3.26 -5.87
C PRO A 204 -7.68 2.98 -7.31
N PRO A 205 -7.96 3.91 -8.23
CA PRO A 205 -7.45 3.82 -9.59
C PRO A 205 -5.92 3.85 -9.61
N MET A 206 -5.31 3.07 -10.50
CA MET A 206 -3.85 2.94 -10.59
C MET A 206 -3.15 4.11 -11.27
N ASP A 207 -3.91 5.10 -11.79
CA ASP A 207 -3.42 6.23 -12.59
C ASP A 207 -3.41 7.57 -11.86
N ARG A 208 -3.89 7.62 -10.60
CA ARG A 208 -3.97 8.84 -9.80
C ARG A 208 -3.81 8.60 -8.31
N ASP A 209 -3.35 9.64 -7.61
CA ASP A 209 -3.24 9.62 -6.17
C ASP A 209 -4.60 9.49 -5.49
N ALA A 210 -4.63 8.79 -4.36
CA ALA A 210 -5.86 8.59 -3.61
C ALA A 210 -5.64 8.62 -2.10
N ILE A 211 -6.63 9.13 -1.39
CA ILE A 211 -6.84 8.87 0.03
C ILE A 211 -7.92 7.80 0.11
N TYR A 212 -7.56 6.63 0.60
CA TYR A 212 -8.38 5.43 0.51
C TYR A 212 -8.92 5.02 1.88
N LEU A 213 -10.22 5.21 2.08
CA LEU A 213 -10.94 4.75 3.26
C LEU A 213 -11.42 3.33 3.04
N ARG A 214 -10.63 2.38 3.55
CA ARG A 214 -10.88 0.96 3.36
C ARG A 214 -11.83 0.44 4.44
N ARG A 215 -12.78 -0.38 4.03
CA ARG A 215 -13.64 -1.15 4.92
C ARG A 215 -12.84 -2.23 5.66
N TRP A 216 -13.10 -2.40 6.95
CA TRP A 216 -12.52 -3.48 7.73
C TRP A 216 -13.20 -4.81 7.42
N ASN A 217 -12.42 -5.88 7.22
CA ASN A 217 -12.91 -7.24 7.14
C ASN A 217 -12.86 -7.86 8.54
N THR A 218 -13.99 -8.19 9.11
CA THR A 218 -14.14 -8.72 10.46
C THR A 218 -15.29 -9.70 10.53
N GLY A 219 -15.38 -10.49 11.62
CA GLY A 219 -16.51 -11.39 11.87
C GLY A 219 -17.84 -10.66 12.06
N ASP A 220 -17.83 -9.41 12.55
CA ASP A 220 -19.01 -8.53 12.59
C ASP A 220 -18.97 -7.50 11.46
N GLN A 221 -19.29 -7.98 10.26
CA GLN A 221 -19.26 -7.14 9.07
C GLN A 221 -20.30 -6.01 9.12
N ALA A 222 -21.47 -6.23 9.75
CA ALA A 222 -22.50 -5.20 9.87
C ALA A 222 -22.03 -4.03 10.74
N HIS A 223 -21.27 -4.28 11.80
CA HIS A 223 -20.63 -3.25 12.61
C HIS A 223 -19.57 -2.48 11.80
N ALA A 224 -18.68 -3.17 11.13
CA ALA A 224 -17.65 -2.56 10.29
C ALA A 224 -18.25 -1.70 9.17
N ASP A 225 -19.35 -2.13 8.57
CA ASP A 225 -20.05 -1.37 7.53
C ASP A 225 -20.65 -0.06 8.08
N ARG A 226 -21.24 -0.09 9.29
CA ARG A 226 -21.74 1.13 9.96
C ARG A 226 -20.61 2.10 10.28
N LEU A 227 -19.50 1.63 10.84
CA LEU A 227 -18.32 2.47 11.11
C LEU A 227 -17.78 3.12 9.83
N HIS A 228 -17.64 2.32 8.78
CA HIS A 228 -17.14 2.80 7.49
C HIS A 228 -18.10 3.84 6.88
N ALA A 229 -19.41 3.59 6.89
CA ALA A 229 -20.40 4.54 6.38
C ALA A 229 -20.38 5.86 7.16
N GLY A 230 -20.30 5.81 8.49
CA GLY A 230 -20.18 7.01 9.33
C GLY A 230 -18.90 7.80 9.07
N ALA A 231 -17.76 7.10 8.94
CA ALA A 231 -16.48 7.71 8.63
C ALA A 231 -16.47 8.34 7.23
N CYS A 232 -17.03 7.70 6.22
CA CYS A 232 -17.19 8.27 4.88
C CYS A 232 -18.07 9.52 4.90
N ALA A 233 -19.20 9.47 5.59
CA ALA A 233 -20.12 10.62 5.72
C ALA A 233 -19.44 11.84 6.38
N SER A 234 -18.53 11.63 7.34
CA SER A 234 -17.79 12.71 8.03
C SER A 234 -16.89 13.53 7.12
N VAL A 235 -16.57 13.01 5.92
CA VAL A 235 -15.76 13.68 4.89
C VAL A 235 -16.53 13.90 3.58
N GLY A 236 -17.86 13.84 3.64
CA GLY A 236 -18.72 14.10 2.49
C GLY A 236 -18.78 13.00 1.44
N LEU A 237 -18.33 11.77 1.78
CA LEU A 237 -18.39 10.61 0.90
C LEU A 237 -19.62 9.75 1.21
N ARG A 238 -20.16 9.09 0.17
CA ARG A 238 -21.04 7.94 0.34
C ARG A 238 -20.21 6.67 0.40
N ALA A 239 -20.45 5.85 1.40
CA ALA A 239 -19.96 4.46 1.36
C ALA A 239 -20.64 3.75 0.19
N THR A 240 -19.86 3.03 -0.60
CA THR A 240 -20.42 2.18 -1.66
C THR A 240 -21.02 0.93 -1.04
N ASP A 241 -22.21 0.54 -1.52
CA ASP A 241 -22.81 -0.74 -1.13
C ASP A 241 -21.94 -1.88 -1.71
N ARG A 242 -21.46 -2.74 -0.83
CA ARG A 242 -20.68 -3.90 -1.27
C ARG A 242 -21.65 -4.95 -1.79
N PRO A 243 -21.51 -5.46 -3.03
CA PRO A 243 -22.29 -6.59 -3.47
C PRO A 243 -22.03 -7.79 -2.54
N ALA A 244 -23.08 -8.47 -2.12
CA ALA A 244 -22.99 -9.65 -1.28
C ALA A 244 -22.04 -10.69 -1.92
N GLY A 245 -20.98 -11.09 -1.22
CA GLY A 245 -20.03 -12.10 -1.69
C GLY A 245 -18.77 -11.58 -2.41
N ALA A 246 -18.53 -10.29 -2.49
CA ALA A 246 -17.27 -9.74 -3.00
C ALA A 246 -16.17 -9.80 -1.91
N PHE A 247 -15.19 -10.68 -2.08
CA PHE A 247 -13.93 -10.77 -1.34
C PHE A 247 -12.79 -10.13 -2.14
#